data_65f1de6a289d4f076a3c6570113f6eb6
#
_entry.id   65f1de6a289d4f076a3c6570113f6eb6
#
_cell.length_a   1.000
_cell.length_b   1.000
_cell.length_c   1.000
_cell.angle_alpha   90.00
_cell.angle_beta   90.00
_cell.angle_gamma   90.00
#
_symmetry.space_group_name_H-M   'P 1'
#
loop_
_entity.id
_entity.type
_entity.pdbx_description
1 polymer ?
#
loop_
_entity_poly.entity_id
_entity_poly.type
_entity_poly.pdbx_seq_one_letter_code
_entity_poly.pdbx_strand_id
1 'polypeptide(L)'
;REKITLGFRRLSIIDLEDGQQPMESADGNLHIVFNGEIYDYKELRAELEAFGISFCTHSDTEVLINTIQQYGEKALDKLRGMFGFAVWNEQEQSLMLARDFFGIKPVYYAEIDGHFVFASEIKSILAFPGYERKVNQKALEQYLSFQYSPLEETFFRGIYKLMPGHMLLYKNG
;
A
#
# COMPACT_ATOMS: atom_id res chain seq x y z
N ARG A 1 -18.74 -14.69 2.58
CA ARG A 1 -18.63 -13.35 1.94
C ARG A 1 -17.15 -13.07 1.78
N GLU A 2 -16.69 -12.73 0.58
CA GLU A 2 -15.33 -12.23 0.36
C GLU A 2 -15.18 -10.94 1.18
N LYS A 3 -14.12 -10.87 2.00
CA LYS A 3 -13.88 -9.75 2.90
C LYS A 3 -12.99 -8.69 2.27
N ILE A 4 -12.13 -9.10 1.34
CA ILE A 4 -11.23 -8.26 0.60
C ILE A 4 -11.03 -8.77 -0.83
N THR A 5 -10.77 -7.84 -1.75
CA THR A 5 -10.27 -8.14 -3.10
C THR A 5 -9.02 -7.31 -3.34
N LEU A 6 -7.90 -7.97 -3.59
CA LEU A 6 -6.64 -7.34 -3.95
C LEU A 6 -6.38 -7.52 -5.45
N GLY A 7 -6.09 -6.42 -6.14
CA GLY A 7 -5.75 -6.43 -7.56
C GLY A 7 -4.41 -5.75 -7.81
N PHE A 8 -3.60 -6.30 -8.71
CA PHE A 8 -2.31 -5.74 -9.07
C PHE A 8 -2.05 -5.83 -10.57
N ARG A 9 -1.50 -4.75 -11.13
CA ARG A 9 -1.00 -4.71 -12.50
C ARG A 9 0.47 -4.32 -12.47
N ARG A 10 1.34 -5.30 -12.67
CA ARG A 10 2.79 -5.17 -12.50
C ARG A 10 3.46 -4.48 -13.68
N LEU A 11 4.34 -3.51 -13.37
CA LEU A 11 5.46 -3.14 -14.21
C LEU A 11 6.72 -3.75 -13.56
N SER A 12 7.22 -4.85 -14.11
CA SER A 12 8.29 -5.64 -13.49
C SER A 12 9.65 -4.95 -13.63
N ILE A 13 10.36 -4.75 -12.51
CA ILE A 13 11.71 -4.19 -12.45
C ILE A 13 12.68 -5.21 -11.84
N ILE A 14 12.32 -5.83 -10.72
CA ILE A 14 13.11 -6.84 -10.01
C ILE A 14 12.34 -8.16 -10.05
N ASP A 15 13.05 -9.28 -10.24
CA ASP A 15 12.52 -10.64 -10.27
C ASP A 15 11.30 -10.80 -11.20
N LEU A 16 11.59 -10.93 -12.50
CA LEU A 16 10.57 -10.95 -13.56
C LEU A 16 9.70 -12.22 -13.52
N GLU A 17 10.22 -13.32 -12.97
CA GLU A 17 9.57 -14.62 -13.02
C GLU A 17 8.77 -14.93 -11.74
N ASP A 18 9.32 -14.66 -10.55
CA ASP A 18 8.76 -15.13 -9.28
C ASP A 18 8.10 -14.07 -8.39
N GLY A 19 8.35 -12.77 -8.65
CA GLY A 19 7.77 -11.66 -7.86
C GLY A 19 6.32 -11.34 -8.19
N GLN A 20 5.44 -12.32 -8.40
CA GLN A 20 4.02 -12.08 -8.68
C GLN A 20 3.28 -11.54 -7.48
N GLN A 21 2.26 -10.71 -7.74
CA GLN A 21 1.41 -10.11 -6.71
C GLN A 21 -0.08 -10.25 -7.08
N PRO A 22 -1.00 -10.34 -6.12
CA PRO A 22 -0.75 -10.31 -4.67
C PRO A 22 0.15 -11.46 -4.20
N MET A 23 1.06 -11.17 -3.24
CA MET A 23 1.94 -12.17 -2.66
C MET A 23 1.43 -12.54 -1.26
N GLU A 24 1.58 -13.82 -0.91
CA GLU A 24 1.17 -14.34 0.40
C GLU A 24 2.40 -14.63 1.27
N SER A 25 2.27 -14.46 2.59
CA SER A 25 3.26 -14.95 3.55
C SER A 25 3.26 -16.48 3.59
N ALA A 26 4.36 -17.07 4.05
CA ALA A 26 4.53 -18.54 4.08
C ALA A 26 3.44 -19.28 4.89
N ASP A 27 2.84 -18.63 5.89
CA ASP A 27 1.73 -19.16 6.69
C ASP A 27 0.33 -18.84 6.12
N GLY A 28 0.26 -18.12 4.97
CA GLY A 28 -0.98 -17.70 4.32
C GLY A 28 -1.78 -16.63 5.06
N ASN A 29 -1.23 -16.02 6.13
CA ASN A 29 -1.95 -15.05 6.95
C ASN A 29 -1.89 -13.62 6.38
N LEU A 30 -0.79 -13.24 5.75
CA LEU A 30 -0.63 -11.92 5.16
C LEU A 30 -0.70 -11.99 3.64
N HIS A 31 -1.39 -11.01 3.04
CA HIS A 31 -1.48 -10.83 1.59
C HIS A 31 -1.08 -9.41 1.25
N ILE A 32 -0.10 -9.22 0.36
CA ILE A 32 0.44 -7.91 0.01
C ILE A 32 0.26 -7.57 -1.47
N VAL A 33 -0.06 -6.30 -1.72
CA VAL A 33 0.15 -5.63 -3.00
C VAL A 33 1.08 -4.43 -2.78
N PHE A 34 2.13 -4.34 -3.59
CA PHE A 34 3.23 -3.40 -3.38
C PHE A 34 3.63 -2.74 -4.70
N ASN A 35 3.63 -1.42 -4.71
CA ASN A 35 4.12 -0.57 -5.79
C ASN A 35 5.34 0.19 -5.28
N GLY A 36 6.53 -0.18 -5.73
CA GLY A 36 7.75 0.48 -5.28
C GLY A 36 9.00 -0.37 -5.41
N GLU A 37 9.99 -0.02 -4.60
CA GLU A 37 11.26 -0.70 -4.47
C GLU A 37 11.82 -0.48 -3.06
N ILE A 38 12.21 -1.56 -2.38
CA ILE A 38 12.90 -1.52 -1.08
C ILE A 38 14.40 -1.61 -1.34
N TYR A 39 15.12 -0.52 -1.11
CA TYR A 39 16.54 -0.42 -1.48
C TYR A 39 17.46 -1.29 -0.64
N ASP A 40 17.15 -1.44 0.63
CA ASP A 40 17.90 -2.22 1.62
C ASP A 40 17.35 -3.65 1.80
N TYR A 41 16.64 -4.18 0.79
CA TYR A 41 16.03 -5.50 0.89
C TYR A 41 17.05 -6.63 1.12
N LYS A 42 18.30 -6.48 0.65
CA LYS A 42 19.33 -7.50 0.83
C LYS A 42 19.81 -7.57 2.28
N GLU A 43 19.96 -6.43 2.93
CA GLU A 43 20.33 -6.32 4.34
C GLU A 43 19.21 -6.86 5.23
N LEU A 44 17.95 -6.47 4.95
CA LEU A 44 16.76 -6.99 5.64
C LEU A 44 16.61 -8.51 5.45
N ARG A 45 16.86 -9.01 4.24
CA ARG A 45 16.85 -10.44 3.97
C ARG A 45 17.87 -11.18 4.83
N ALA A 46 19.11 -10.72 4.88
CA ALA A 46 20.14 -11.32 5.71
C ALA A 46 19.79 -11.31 7.21
N GLU A 47 19.19 -10.23 7.70
CA GLU A 47 18.66 -10.14 9.07
C GLU A 47 17.57 -11.20 9.32
N LEU A 48 16.61 -11.35 8.41
CA LEU A 48 15.51 -12.31 8.53
C LEU A 48 16.00 -13.77 8.41
N GLU A 49 16.96 -14.05 7.53
CA GLU A 49 17.62 -15.36 7.42
C GLU A 49 18.33 -15.74 8.73
N ALA A 50 18.94 -14.77 9.43
CA ALA A 50 19.53 -15.02 10.75
C ALA A 50 18.50 -15.39 11.83
N PHE A 51 17.22 -15.02 11.66
CA PHE A 51 16.10 -15.50 12.48
C PHE A 51 15.53 -16.85 12.01
N GLY A 52 16.09 -17.45 10.97
CA GLY A 52 15.66 -18.74 10.43
C GLY A 52 14.53 -18.66 9.41
N ILE A 53 14.22 -17.46 8.91
CA ILE A 53 13.22 -17.28 7.85
C ILE A 53 13.82 -17.69 6.51
N SER A 54 13.10 -18.56 5.78
CA SER A 54 13.49 -19.01 4.45
C SER A 54 12.72 -18.24 3.38
N PHE A 55 13.35 -18.01 2.24
CA PHE A 55 12.79 -17.27 1.11
C PHE A 55 12.64 -18.19 -0.11
N CYS A 56 11.58 -18.01 -0.86
CA CYS A 56 11.29 -18.76 -2.09
C CYS A 56 11.69 -17.97 -3.35
N THR A 57 11.74 -16.63 -3.27
CA THR A 57 12.03 -15.74 -4.39
C THR A 57 13.23 -14.84 -4.08
N HIS A 58 13.64 -14.04 -5.05
CA HIS A 58 14.65 -13.00 -4.86
C HIS A 58 14.02 -11.58 -4.82
N SER A 59 12.68 -11.50 -4.73
CA SER A 59 11.98 -10.23 -4.79
C SER A 59 12.06 -9.46 -3.46
N ASP A 60 12.09 -8.14 -3.56
CA ASP A 60 11.96 -7.24 -2.42
C ASP A 60 10.56 -7.30 -1.79
N THR A 61 9.55 -7.71 -2.55
CA THR A 61 8.18 -7.93 -2.05
C THR A 61 8.14 -9.05 -1.00
N GLU A 62 8.85 -10.16 -1.23
CA GLU A 62 8.93 -11.26 -0.26
C GLU A 62 9.68 -10.83 1.01
N VAL A 63 10.74 -10.03 0.85
CA VAL A 63 11.44 -9.46 2.00
C VAL A 63 10.52 -8.52 2.78
N LEU A 64 9.76 -7.67 2.10
CA LEU A 64 8.83 -6.74 2.72
C LEU A 64 7.75 -7.46 3.53
N ILE A 65 7.07 -8.48 2.95
CA ILE A 65 6.00 -9.20 3.66
C ILE A 65 6.54 -9.96 4.88
N ASN A 66 7.73 -10.58 4.78
CA ASN A 66 8.38 -11.25 5.91
C ASN A 66 8.85 -10.25 6.98
N THR A 67 9.30 -9.06 6.58
CA THR A 67 9.64 -7.98 7.53
C THR A 67 8.40 -7.54 8.32
N ILE A 68 7.26 -7.38 7.63
CA ILE A 68 5.99 -7.03 8.27
C ILE A 68 5.50 -8.16 9.18
N GLN A 69 5.63 -9.41 8.76
CA GLN A 69 5.28 -10.57 9.58
C GLN A 69 6.11 -10.63 10.87
N GLN A 70 7.41 -10.34 10.79
CA GLN A 70 8.33 -10.40 11.93
C GLN A 70 8.17 -9.22 12.91
N TYR A 71 7.94 -8.00 12.40
CA TYR A 71 8.01 -6.78 13.20
C TYR A 71 6.68 -6.02 13.32
N GLY A 72 5.62 -6.45 12.61
CA GLY A 72 4.35 -5.75 12.55
C GLY A 72 4.52 -4.32 12.00
N GLU A 73 3.86 -3.36 12.62
CA GLU A 73 3.94 -1.94 12.24
C GLU A 73 5.35 -1.35 12.35
N LYS A 74 6.18 -1.88 13.26
CA LYS A 74 7.59 -1.46 13.43
C LYS A 74 8.48 -1.82 12.23
N ALA A 75 7.99 -2.67 11.31
CA ALA A 75 8.66 -2.91 10.04
C ALA A 75 8.91 -1.60 9.27
N LEU A 76 7.98 -0.65 9.34
CA LEU A 76 8.08 0.63 8.64
C LEU A 76 9.33 1.44 9.01
N ASP A 77 9.79 1.36 10.26
CA ASP A 77 10.99 2.04 10.74
C ASP A 77 12.28 1.46 10.15
N LYS A 78 12.20 0.23 9.62
CA LYS A 78 13.34 -0.49 9.04
C LYS A 78 13.47 -0.31 7.53
N LEU A 79 12.40 0.12 6.85
CA LEU A 79 12.36 0.18 5.39
C LEU A 79 13.05 1.43 4.84
N ARG A 80 13.91 1.24 3.85
CA ARG A 80 14.46 2.29 3.00
C ARG A 80 14.05 2.03 1.56
N GLY A 81 13.33 2.98 0.98
CA GLY A 81 12.85 2.80 -0.38
C GLY A 81 11.80 3.82 -0.79
N MET A 82 11.26 3.60 -1.96
CA MET A 82 10.09 4.30 -2.46
C MET A 82 8.93 3.28 -2.53
N PHE A 83 7.86 3.52 -1.79
CA PHE A 83 6.79 2.52 -1.70
C PHE A 83 5.41 3.08 -1.41
N GLY A 84 4.43 2.40 -1.99
CA GLY A 84 3.04 2.39 -1.55
C GLY A 84 2.57 0.95 -1.53
N PHE A 85 2.09 0.45 -0.39
CA PHE A 85 1.64 -0.93 -0.29
C PHE A 85 0.38 -1.07 0.54
N ALA A 86 -0.29 -2.20 0.35
CA ALA A 86 -1.40 -2.64 1.16
C ALA A 86 -1.15 -4.07 1.63
N VAL A 87 -1.34 -4.32 2.93
CA VAL A 87 -1.24 -5.65 3.54
C VAL A 87 -2.54 -5.99 4.24
N TRP A 88 -3.15 -7.09 3.83
CA TRP A 88 -4.28 -7.70 4.51
C TRP A 88 -3.80 -8.77 5.47
N ASN A 89 -4.28 -8.71 6.70
CA ASN A 89 -4.08 -9.74 7.72
C ASN A 89 -5.38 -10.52 7.90
N GLU A 90 -5.34 -11.81 7.52
CA GLU A 90 -6.52 -12.68 7.53
C GLU A 90 -6.98 -13.02 8.97
N GLN A 91 -6.05 -13.21 9.90
CA GLN A 91 -6.40 -13.53 11.29
C GLN A 91 -6.98 -12.32 12.02
N GLU A 92 -6.38 -11.16 11.83
CA GLU A 92 -6.82 -9.92 12.49
C GLU A 92 -7.98 -9.23 11.76
N GLN A 93 -8.27 -9.62 10.52
CA GLN A 93 -9.26 -8.97 9.66
C GLN A 93 -8.98 -7.46 9.54
N SER A 94 -7.71 -7.15 9.28
CA SER A 94 -7.22 -5.77 9.20
C SER A 94 -6.47 -5.52 7.90
N LEU A 95 -6.60 -4.31 7.38
CA LEU A 95 -5.88 -3.81 6.21
C LEU A 95 -4.95 -2.68 6.65
N MET A 96 -3.65 -2.84 6.39
CA MET A 96 -2.66 -1.79 6.56
C MET A 96 -2.28 -1.20 5.20
N LEU A 97 -2.41 0.11 5.05
CA LEU A 97 -1.84 0.87 3.95
C LEU A 97 -0.62 1.61 4.46
N ALA A 98 0.46 1.67 3.70
CA ALA A 98 1.63 2.48 4.04
C ALA A 98 2.20 3.18 2.82
N ARG A 99 2.79 4.35 3.06
CA ARG A 99 3.43 5.17 2.04
C ARG A 99 4.81 5.62 2.48
N ASP A 100 5.76 5.62 1.56
CA ASP A 100 7.13 6.01 1.83
C ASP A 100 7.27 7.43 2.41
N PHE A 101 8.38 7.67 3.11
CA PHE A 101 8.65 8.89 3.86
C PHE A 101 8.56 10.15 3.00
N PHE A 102 8.99 10.11 1.75
CA PHE A 102 8.95 11.25 0.82
C PHE A 102 7.68 11.29 -0.03
N GLY A 103 6.84 10.24 0.02
CA GLY A 103 5.62 10.14 -0.77
C GLY A 103 5.89 9.99 -2.27
N ILE A 104 6.97 9.31 -2.64
CA ILE A 104 7.34 9.08 -4.04
C ILE A 104 6.28 8.21 -4.72
N LYS A 105 5.82 7.15 -4.03
CA LYS A 105 4.73 6.32 -4.55
C LYS A 105 3.39 6.79 -3.99
N PRO A 106 2.37 6.97 -4.85
CA PRO A 106 1.06 7.41 -4.40
C PRO A 106 0.25 6.26 -3.80
N VAL A 107 -0.55 6.59 -2.78
CA VAL A 107 -1.61 5.74 -2.23
C VAL A 107 -2.82 6.63 -1.98
N TYR A 108 -3.96 6.25 -2.56
CA TYR A 108 -5.25 6.93 -2.40
C TYR A 108 -6.25 5.98 -1.78
N TYR A 109 -7.23 6.53 -1.04
CA TYR A 109 -8.30 5.76 -0.43
C TYR A 109 -9.62 6.54 -0.38
N ALA A 110 -10.71 5.82 -0.26
CA ALA A 110 -12.06 6.36 -0.13
C ALA A 110 -12.97 5.36 0.59
N GLU A 111 -14.03 5.85 1.19
CA GLU A 111 -15.17 5.03 1.60
C GLU A 111 -16.34 5.29 0.64
N ILE A 112 -16.85 4.23 0.03
CA ILE A 112 -17.91 4.30 -0.99
C ILE A 112 -18.94 3.22 -0.66
N ASP A 113 -20.15 3.63 -0.34
CA ASP A 113 -21.28 2.73 -0.02
C ASP A 113 -20.92 1.62 0.99
N GLY A 114 -20.16 1.98 2.05
CA GLY A 114 -19.72 1.06 3.09
C GLY A 114 -18.56 0.15 2.69
N HIS A 115 -17.90 0.43 1.55
CA HIS A 115 -16.70 -0.25 1.12
C HIS A 115 -15.49 0.67 1.29
N PHE A 116 -14.45 0.17 1.94
CA PHE A 116 -13.15 0.83 1.95
C PHE A 116 -12.38 0.46 0.66
N VAL A 117 -12.06 1.46 -0.15
CA VAL A 117 -11.42 1.30 -1.47
C VAL A 117 -10.07 2.00 -1.46
N PHE A 118 -9.04 1.37 -1.99
CA PHE A 118 -7.72 1.98 -2.11
C PHE A 118 -7.10 1.70 -3.49
N ALA A 119 -6.19 2.57 -3.91
CA ALA A 119 -5.48 2.42 -5.18
C ALA A 119 -4.21 3.28 -5.22
N SER A 120 -3.27 2.94 -6.10
CA SER A 120 -2.14 3.81 -6.44
C SER A 120 -2.52 4.95 -7.39
N GLU A 121 -3.69 4.90 -8.04
CA GLU A 121 -4.17 5.94 -8.94
C GLU A 121 -5.65 6.26 -8.67
N ILE A 122 -5.97 7.56 -8.62
CA ILE A 122 -7.35 8.05 -8.39
C ILE A 122 -8.34 7.47 -9.41
N LYS A 123 -7.92 7.31 -10.69
CA LYS A 123 -8.79 6.79 -11.75
C LYS A 123 -9.40 5.42 -11.43
N SER A 124 -8.69 4.59 -10.66
CA SER A 124 -9.19 3.28 -10.23
C SER A 124 -10.33 3.42 -9.24
N ILE A 125 -10.23 4.37 -8.30
CA ILE A 125 -11.31 4.68 -7.35
C ILE A 125 -12.50 5.31 -8.08
N LEU A 126 -12.26 6.18 -9.07
CA LEU A 126 -13.32 6.79 -9.88
C LEU A 126 -14.11 5.77 -10.72
N ALA A 127 -13.54 4.60 -10.97
CA ALA A 127 -14.20 3.50 -11.69
C ALA A 127 -14.96 2.54 -10.74
N PHE A 128 -14.82 2.72 -9.42
CA PHE A 128 -15.54 1.88 -8.46
C PHE A 128 -17.06 2.16 -8.53
N PRO A 129 -17.90 1.12 -8.57
CA PRO A 129 -19.35 1.27 -8.59
C PRO A 129 -19.85 2.07 -7.38
N GLY A 130 -20.81 2.98 -7.59
CA GLY A 130 -21.38 3.83 -6.54
C GLY A 130 -20.61 5.13 -6.30
N TYR A 131 -19.38 5.31 -6.83
CA TYR A 131 -18.69 6.58 -6.68
C TYR A 131 -19.31 7.68 -7.55
N GLU A 132 -19.75 8.75 -6.91
CA GLU A 132 -20.27 9.94 -7.58
C GLU A 132 -19.17 11.00 -7.77
N ARG A 133 -18.83 11.32 -9.03
CA ARG A 133 -17.78 12.28 -9.37
C ARG A 133 -18.19 13.71 -9.02
N LYS A 134 -17.67 14.22 -7.92
CA LYS A 134 -17.88 15.62 -7.48
C LYS A 134 -16.53 16.29 -7.24
N VAL A 135 -16.41 17.53 -7.72
CA VAL A 135 -15.22 18.35 -7.47
C VAL A 135 -15.18 18.78 -6.02
N ASN A 136 -14.01 18.68 -5.40
CA ASN A 136 -13.71 19.25 -4.09
C ASN A 136 -13.24 20.70 -4.27
N GLN A 137 -14.12 21.66 -4.02
CA GLN A 137 -13.83 23.09 -4.19
C GLN A 137 -12.69 23.56 -3.30
N LYS A 138 -12.61 23.08 -2.06
CA LYS A 138 -11.53 23.43 -1.12
C LYS A 138 -10.15 23.00 -1.64
N ALA A 139 -10.05 21.79 -2.19
CA ALA A 139 -8.81 21.32 -2.81
C ALA A 139 -8.46 22.10 -4.09
N LEU A 140 -9.48 22.53 -4.85
CA LEU A 140 -9.27 23.38 -6.02
C LEU A 140 -8.72 24.75 -5.65
N GLU A 141 -9.25 25.41 -4.61
CA GLU A 141 -8.74 26.70 -4.09
C GLU A 141 -7.27 26.60 -3.66
N GLN A 142 -6.91 25.52 -2.95
CA GLN A 142 -5.54 25.24 -2.55
C GLN A 142 -4.61 25.05 -3.76
N TYR A 143 -5.08 24.29 -4.76
CA TYR A 143 -4.33 24.08 -5.99
C TYR A 143 -4.08 25.40 -6.75
N LEU A 144 -5.08 26.27 -6.86
CA LEU A 144 -4.94 27.56 -7.51
C LEU A 144 -3.91 28.46 -6.80
N SER A 145 -3.76 28.29 -5.47
CA SER A 145 -2.80 29.04 -4.67
C SER A 145 -1.38 28.45 -4.73
N PHE A 146 -1.25 27.12 -4.65
CA PHE A 146 0.04 26.44 -4.48
C PHE A 146 0.51 25.65 -5.71
N GLN A 147 -0.34 25.48 -6.72
CA GLN A 147 -0.15 24.64 -7.91
C GLN A 147 0.03 23.12 -7.59
N TYR A 148 -0.26 22.70 -6.38
CA TYR A 148 -0.35 21.31 -5.95
C TYR A 148 -1.35 21.18 -4.79
N SER A 149 -1.76 19.95 -4.46
CA SER A 149 -2.63 19.69 -3.29
C SER A 149 -1.76 19.36 -2.07
N PRO A 150 -1.56 20.30 -1.11
CA PRO A 150 -0.67 20.11 0.04
C PRO A 150 -1.24 19.20 1.12
N LEU A 151 -2.56 19.02 1.16
CA LEU A 151 -3.27 18.23 2.16
C LEU A 151 -3.67 16.85 1.60
N GLU A 152 -4.24 16.01 2.46
CA GLU A 152 -4.73 14.67 2.09
C GLU A 152 -5.93 14.70 1.13
N GLU A 153 -6.73 15.74 1.15
CA GLU A 153 -7.87 15.90 0.24
C GLU A 153 -7.43 16.01 -1.22
N THR A 154 -8.13 15.31 -2.11
CA THR A 154 -7.89 15.39 -3.56
C THR A 154 -8.91 16.29 -4.26
N PHE A 155 -8.76 16.52 -5.58
CA PHE A 155 -9.75 17.21 -6.39
C PHE A 155 -11.12 16.54 -6.43
N PHE A 156 -11.18 15.25 -6.09
CA PHE A 156 -12.40 14.47 -6.07
C PHE A 156 -12.88 14.34 -4.64
N ARG A 157 -14.09 14.81 -4.37
CA ARG A 157 -14.68 14.80 -3.03
C ARG A 157 -14.80 13.37 -2.51
N GLY A 158 -14.29 13.14 -1.27
CA GLY A 158 -14.32 11.83 -0.61
C GLY A 158 -13.20 10.89 -1.04
N ILE A 159 -12.28 11.33 -1.91
CA ILE A 159 -11.05 10.61 -2.19
C ILE A 159 -9.88 11.32 -1.51
N TYR A 160 -9.15 10.59 -0.70
CA TYR A 160 -8.02 11.06 0.08
C TYR A 160 -6.72 10.43 -0.41
N LYS A 161 -5.61 11.11 -0.23
CA LYS A 161 -4.28 10.55 -0.41
C LYS A 161 -3.69 10.24 0.96
N LEU A 162 -3.08 9.09 1.10
CA LEU A 162 -2.25 8.79 2.27
C LEU A 162 -1.03 9.72 2.26
N MET A 163 -0.81 10.44 3.35
CA MET A 163 0.27 11.43 3.42
C MET A 163 1.64 10.76 3.42
N PRO A 164 2.70 11.43 2.93
CA PRO A 164 4.08 10.92 3.01
C PRO A 164 4.47 10.51 4.42
N GLY A 165 5.12 9.34 4.58
CA GLY A 165 5.55 8.82 5.87
C GLY A 165 4.43 8.39 6.80
N HIS A 166 3.21 8.16 6.27
CA HIS A 166 2.06 7.73 7.06
C HIS A 166 1.64 6.31 6.74
N MET A 167 1.03 5.69 7.71
CA MET A 167 0.26 4.46 7.55
C MET A 167 -1.20 4.68 7.96
N LEU A 168 -2.08 3.85 7.43
CA LEU A 168 -3.48 3.77 7.80
C LEU A 168 -3.80 2.32 8.11
N LEU A 169 -4.41 2.08 9.26
CA LEU A 169 -4.94 0.78 9.64
C LEU A 169 -6.47 0.82 9.59
N TYR A 170 -7.07 -0.05 8.77
CA TYR A 170 -8.51 -0.22 8.67
C TYR A 170 -8.90 -1.57 9.28
N LYS A 171 -9.77 -1.55 10.30
CA LYS A 171 -10.19 -2.75 11.03
C LYS A 171 -11.64 -2.57 11.52
N ASN A 172 -12.46 -3.56 11.27
CA ASN A 172 -13.86 -3.62 11.73
C ASN A 172 -14.77 -2.48 11.22
N GLY A 173 -14.48 -1.87 10.06
CA GLY A 173 -15.24 -0.76 9.49
C GLY A 173 -14.88 0.54 10.18
#